data_651fc90639ea7cd2cf4ae9c8ee338c4c
#
_entry.id   651fc90639ea7cd2cf4ae9c8ee338c4c
#
_cell.length_a   1.000
_cell.length_b   1.000
_cell.length_c   1.000
_cell.angle_alpha   90.00
_cell.angle_beta   90.00
_cell.angle_gamma   90.00
#
_symmetry.space_group_name_H-M   'P 1'
#
loop_
_entity.id
_entity.type
_entity.pdbx_description
1 polymer ?
#
loop_
_entity_poly.entity_id
_entity_poly.type
_entity_poly.pdbx_seq_one_letter_code
_entity_poly.pdbx_strand_id
1 'polypeptide(L)'
;KHRGVCLGPEPGRSFAEAKFDFPHLRDYVMDRNIMADVSETATTWTNLLPLYEDSLADIDRAICNTGVASWVGCHVSHSYHTGASLYFTFGCLQQAGREIEQYLHVKKAAEDAFMKNGGTLSHHHAVGTEHLPWVEEDISPTGLKAVQAIKDGLDPHGIMNPGKIIPAVETLKEWGLGEDDIQTTGTDQ
;
A
#
# COMPACT_ATOMS: atom_id res chain seq x y z
N LYS A 1 9.20 18.61 27.65
CA LYS A 1 8.25 19.42 28.42
C LYS A 1 6.95 19.54 27.64
N HIS A 2 6.41 18.38 27.23
CA HIS A 2 5.36 18.26 26.21
C HIS A 2 3.97 18.02 26.79
N ARG A 3 3.75 18.30 28.08
CA ARG A 3 2.48 18.17 28.80
C ARG A 3 1.80 16.80 28.61
N GLY A 4 2.59 15.74 28.44
CA GLY A 4 2.09 14.37 28.36
C GLY A 4 1.45 13.94 29.67
N VAL A 5 0.37 13.17 29.58
CA VAL A 5 -0.29 12.53 30.71
C VAL A 5 0.05 11.05 30.66
N CYS A 6 0.57 10.50 31.76
CA CYS A 6 0.83 9.07 31.86
C CYS A 6 -0.45 8.35 32.28
N LEU A 7 -0.96 7.48 31.43
CA LEU A 7 -2.16 6.65 31.70
C LEU A 7 -1.81 5.29 32.33
N GLY A 8 -0.53 5.07 32.68
CA GLY A 8 -0.07 3.79 33.21
C GLY A 8 -0.01 2.69 32.14
N PRO A 9 0.07 1.41 32.51
CA PRO A 9 0.22 0.29 31.59
C PRO A 9 -1.09 -0.20 30.97
N GLU A 10 -2.25 0.25 31.44
CA GLU A 10 -3.56 -0.31 31.03
C GLU A 10 -3.86 -0.19 29.53
N PRO A 11 -3.57 0.93 28.83
CA PRO A 11 -3.79 0.99 27.39
C PRO A 11 -2.97 -0.06 26.62
N GLY A 12 -1.74 -0.32 27.04
CA GLY A 12 -0.90 -1.36 26.43
C GLY A 12 -1.40 -2.78 26.71
N ARG A 13 -1.89 -3.05 27.90
CA ARG A 13 -2.48 -4.35 28.25
C ARG A 13 -3.77 -4.59 27.45
N SER A 14 -4.69 -3.63 27.42
CA SER A 14 -5.91 -3.70 26.65
C SER A 14 -5.64 -3.94 25.17
N PHE A 15 -4.65 -3.26 24.61
CA PHE A 15 -4.22 -3.52 23.22
C PHE A 15 -3.70 -4.95 23.04
N ALA A 16 -2.84 -5.42 23.95
CA ALA A 16 -2.27 -6.77 23.85
C ALA A 16 -3.33 -7.88 23.92
N GLU A 17 -4.39 -7.65 24.68
CA GLU A 17 -5.53 -8.58 24.83
C GLU A 17 -6.46 -8.53 23.61
N ALA A 18 -6.78 -7.34 23.10
CA ALA A 18 -7.78 -7.12 22.07
C ALA A 18 -7.22 -7.04 20.63
N LYS A 19 -5.91 -7.12 20.42
CA LYS A 19 -5.28 -6.88 19.12
C LYS A 19 -5.71 -7.82 17.99
N PHE A 20 -6.34 -8.93 18.30
CA PHE A 20 -6.88 -9.89 17.33
C PHE A 20 -8.40 -9.81 17.17
N ASP A 21 -9.08 -8.90 17.86
CA ASP A 21 -10.54 -8.76 17.83
C ASP A 21 -11.05 -7.85 16.71
N PHE A 22 -10.13 -7.23 15.95
CA PHE A 22 -10.46 -6.26 14.90
C PHE A 22 -10.79 -6.81 13.50
N PRO A 23 -10.51 -8.09 13.13
CA PRO A 23 -10.64 -8.53 11.73
C PRO A 23 -12.05 -8.37 11.15
N HIS A 24 -13.07 -8.32 11.98
CA HIS A 24 -14.47 -8.18 11.55
C HIS A 24 -14.92 -6.73 11.34
N LEU A 25 -14.14 -5.74 11.72
CA LEU A 25 -14.51 -4.33 11.55
C LEU A 25 -14.66 -3.96 10.07
N ARG A 26 -13.76 -4.44 9.22
CA ARG A 26 -13.82 -4.21 7.78
C ARG A 26 -15.10 -4.77 7.18
N ASP A 27 -15.45 -6.01 7.47
CA ASP A 27 -16.68 -6.64 6.99
C ASP A 27 -17.92 -5.84 7.43
N TYR A 28 -17.93 -5.43 8.70
CA TYR A 28 -19.03 -4.64 9.27
C TYR A 28 -19.24 -3.31 8.53
N VAL A 29 -18.18 -2.59 8.15
CA VAL A 29 -18.31 -1.31 7.42
C VAL A 29 -18.61 -1.55 5.94
N MET A 30 -18.05 -2.59 5.32
CA MET A 30 -18.35 -2.95 3.94
C MET A 30 -19.81 -3.35 3.73
N ASP A 31 -20.42 -4.07 4.67
CA ASP A 31 -21.87 -4.38 4.69
C ASP A 31 -22.76 -3.12 4.73
N ARG A 32 -22.15 -1.96 5.03
CA ARG A 32 -22.82 -0.65 5.07
C ARG A 32 -22.41 0.26 3.93
N ASN A 33 -21.89 -0.33 2.85
CA ASN A 33 -21.41 0.38 1.68
C ASN A 33 -20.27 1.37 1.99
N ILE A 34 -19.43 1.05 2.96
CA ILE A 34 -18.24 1.85 3.27
C ILE A 34 -17.01 1.05 2.87
N MET A 35 -16.24 1.59 1.93
CA MET A 35 -14.88 1.15 1.68
C MET A 35 -14.00 1.68 2.82
N ALA A 36 -13.26 0.78 3.46
CA ALA A 36 -12.24 1.15 4.43
C ALA A 36 -11.01 0.29 4.18
N ASP A 37 -9.87 0.94 4.00
CA ASP A 37 -8.61 0.27 3.74
C ASP A 37 -7.42 1.04 4.29
N VAL A 38 -6.25 0.45 4.14
CA VAL A 38 -4.98 0.98 4.59
C VAL A 38 -3.92 0.85 3.51
N SER A 39 -2.96 1.78 3.51
CA SER A 39 -1.70 1.66 2.79
C SER A 39 -0.58 2.16 3.67
N GLU A 40 0.58 1.55 3.58
CA GLU A 40 1.73 1.95 4.36
C GLU A 40 2.97 2.10 3.51
N THR A 41 3.83 2.98 3.93
CA THR A 41 5.14 3.22 3.31
C THR A 41 6.16 3.56 4.38
N ALA A 42 7.43 3.55 4.05
CA ALA A 42 8.50 4.03 4.91
C ALA A 42 9.48 4.90 4.12
N THR A 43 10.04 5.89 4.78
CA THR A 43 11.03 6.77 4.19
C THR A 43 11.98 7.36 5.23
N THR A 44 12.99 8.09 4.78
CA THR A 44 13.94 8.79 5.65
C THR A 44 13.29 10.00 6.34
N TRP A 45 13.85 10.43 7.48
CA TRP A 45 13.34 11.60 8.21
C TRP A 45 13.27 12.86 7.36
N THR A 46 14.22 13.05 6.45
CA THR A 46 14.25 14.23 5.57
C THR A 46 13.05 14.27 4.63
N ASN A 47 12.59 13.11 4.20
CA ASN A 47 11.54 12.98 3.19
C ASN A 47 10.14 12.71 3.80
N LEU A 48 10.06 12.52 5.13
CA LEU A 48 8.84 12.08 5.80
C LEU A 48 7.67 13.06 5.63
N LEU A 49 7.92 14.35 5.83
CA LEU A 49 6.86 15.37 5.77
C LEU A 49 6.36 15.60 4.35
N PRO A 50 7.21 15.80 3.31
CA PRO A 50 6.75 15.86 1.94
C PRO A 50 5.94 14.65 1.51
N LEU A 51 6.42 13.43 1.81
CA LEU A 51 5.70 12.20 1.50
C LEU A 51 4.33 12.15 2.18
N TYR A 52 4.25 12.53 3.46
CA TYR A 52 2.99 12.58 4.19
C TYR A 52 1.98 13.54 3.55
N GLU A 53 2.41 14.77 3.27
CA GLU A 53 1.53 15.83 2.76
C GLU A 53 1.01 15.49 1.35
N ASP A 54 1.88 15.06 0.46
CA ASP A 54 1.52 14.71 -0.92
C ASP A 54 0.63 13.46 -0.96
N SER A 55 0.99 12.40 -0.21
CA SER A 55 0.20 11.17 -0.20
C SER A 55 -1.18 11.37 0.38
N LEU A 56 -1.31 12.15 1.45
CA LEU A 56 -2.61 12.48 2.03
C LEU A 56 -3.48 13.23 1.02
N ALA A 57 -2.91 14.21 0.33
CA ALA A 57 -3.62 15.00 -0.68
C ALA A 57 -4.01 14.18 -1.91
N ASP A 58 -3.16 13.26 -2.36
CA ASP A 58 -3.42 12.44 -3.54
C ASP A 58 -4.48 11.37 -3.25
N ILE A 59 -4.45 10.73 -2.08
CA ILE A 59 -5.48 9.78 -1.65
C ILE A 59 -6.84 10.50 -1.49
N ASP A 60 -6.87 11.63 -0.80
CA ASP A 60 -8.08 12.44 -0.62
C ASP A 60 -8.69 12.84 -1.97
N ARG A 61 -7.86 13.35 -2.88
CA ARG A 61 -8.28 13.73 -4.23
C ARG A 61 -8.81 12.55 -5.03
N ALA A 62 -8.16 11.39 -4.96
CA ALA A 62 -8.60 10.19 -5.66
C ALA A 62 -9.99 9.76 -5.19
N ILE A 63 -10.25 9.77 -3.89
CA ILE A 63 -11.56 9.47 -3.34
C ILE A 63 -12.59 10.52 -3.79
N CYS A 64 -12.30 11.81 -3.64
CA CYS A 64 -13.21 12.89 -4.00
C CYS A 64 -13.55 12.89 -5.51
N ASN A 65 -12.62 12.49 -6.37
CA ASN A 65 -12.86 12.35 -7.82
C ASN A 65 -13.88 11.26 -8.15
N THR A 66 -14.14 10.32 -7.26
CA THR A 66 -15.24 9.36 -7.41
C THR A 66 -16.62 9.95 -7.04
N GLY A 67 -16.68 11.20 -6.60
CA GLY A 67 -17.92 11.91 -6.29
C GLY A 67 -18.44 11.67 -4.87
N VAL A 68 -17.63 11.11 -3.98
CA VAL A 68 -17.98 10.86 -2.58
C VAL A 68 -17.06 11.62 -1.63
N ALA A 69 -17.51 11.83 -0.40
CA ALA A 69 -16.67 12.41 0.64
C ALA A 69 -15.61 11.42 1.08
N SER A 70 -14.40 11.91 1.32
CA SER A 70 -13.27 11.14 1.81
C SER A 70 -13.10 11.28 3.32
N TRP A 71 -12.47 10.28 3.89
CA TRP A 71 -11.82 10.35 5.19
C TRP A 71 -10.43 9.72 5.05
N VAL A 72 -9.39 10.48 5.35
CA VAL A 72 -8.00 10.00 5.28
C VAL A 72 -7.30 10.40 6.58
N GLY A 73 -6.72 9.44 7.24
CA GLY A 73 -5.87 9.64 8.42
C GLY A 73 -4.51 8.99 8.21
N CYS A 74 -3.51 9.47 8.95
CA CYS A 74 -2.17 8.87 8.93
C CYS A 74 -1.56 8.92 10.31
N HIS A 75 -0.78 7.90 10.66
CA HIS A 75 0.05 7.91 11.85
C HIS A 75 1.45 7.35 11.55
N VAL A 76 2.42 7.73 12.36
CA VAL A 76 3.75 7.15 12.35
C VAL A 76 3.69 5.84 13.12
N SER A 77 3.72 4.71 12.42
CA SER A 77 3.56 3.39 13.04
C SER A 77 4.88 2.86 13.63
N HIS A 78 5.99 3.11 12.96
CA HIS A 78 7.32 2.69 13.39
C HIS A 78 8.32 3.83 13.21
N SER A 79 9.26 3.92 14.14
CA SER A 79 10.33 4.92 14.14
C SER A 79 11.68 4.24 14.21
N TYR A 80 12.58 4.64 13.32
CA TYR A 80 13.95 4.14 13.19
C TYR A 80 14.96 5.27 13.31
N HIS A 81 16.24 4.94 13.42
CA HIS A 81 17.29 5.97 13.43
C HIS A 81 17.32 6.78 12.13
N THR A 82 17.05 6.15 11.00
CA THR A 82 17.14 6.74 9.66
C THR A 82 15.84 7.30 9.11
N GLY A 83 14.70 6.92 9.67
CA GLY A 83 13.39 7.29 9.15
C GLY A 83 12.24 6.72 9.95
N ALA A 84 11.06 6.71 9.34
CA ALA A 84 9.85 6.17 9.95
C ALA A 84 8.92 5.57 8.89
N SER A 85 7.97 4.75 9.34
CA SER A 85 6.85 4.31 8.51
C SER A 85 5.61 5.15 8.77
N LEU A 86 4.90 5.45 7.69
CA LEU A 86 3.60 6.12 7.66
C LEU A 86 2.52 5.11 7.33
N TYR A 87 1.49 5.08 8.14
CA TYR A 87 0.35 4.19 8.00
C TYR A 87 -0.89 5.02 7.71
N PHE A 88 -1.30 5.03 6.46
CA PHE A 88 -2.49 5.72 5.98
C PHE A 88 -3.71 4.83 6.16
N THR A 89 -4.76 5.36 6.77
CA THR A 89 -6.06 4.72 6.84
C THR A 89 -7.06 5.62 6.13
N PHE A 90 -7.85 5.08 5.24
CA PHE A 90 -8.79 5.86 4.47
C PHE A 90 -10.12 5.13 4.30
N GLY A 91 -11.17 5.91 4.05
CA GLY A 91 -12.50 5.37 3.84
C GLY A 91 -13.42 6.34 3.12
N CYS A 92 -14.40 5.77 2.44
CA CYS A 92 -15.45 6.51 1.75
C CYS A 92 -16.70 5.63 1.54
N LEU A 93 -17.78 6.24 1.09
CA LEU A 93 -18.94 5.48 0.61
C LEU A 93 -18.59 4.76 -0.69
N GLN A 94 -19.01 3.51 -0.81
CA GLN A 94 -18.81 2.74 -2.05
C GLN A 94 -19.76 3.21 -3.14
N GLN A 95 -19.28 3.20 -4.38
CA GLN A 95 -20.09 3.39 -5.58
C GLN A 95 -20.70 2.07 -6.00
N ALA A 96 -22.02 1.93 -5.87
CA ALA A 96 -22.73 0.71 -6.22
C ALA A 96 -22.44 0.28 -7.67
N GLY A 97 -21.97 -0.97 -7.85
CA GLY A 97 -21.62 -1.55 -9.13
C GLY A 97 -20.23 -1.14 -9.66
N ARG A 98 -19.46 -0.32 -8.91
CA ARG A 98 -18.11 0.10 -9.26
C ARG A 98 -17.14 -0.02 -8.07
N GLU A 99 -17.46 -0.86 -7.11
CA GLU A 99 -16.72 -0.97 -5.85
C GLU A 99 -15.24 -1.31 -6.07
N ILE A 100 -14.97 -2.28 -6.95
CA ILE A 100 -13.60 -2.71 -7.27
C ILE A 100 -12.84 -1.63 -8.04
N GLU A 101 -13.49 -1.02 -9.04
CA GLU A 101 -12.88 0.06 -9.81
C GLU A 101 -12.51 1.25 -8.91
N GLN A 102 -13.42 1.65 -8.02
CA GLN A 102 -13.18 2.70 -7.04
C GLN A 102 -12.02 2.34 -6.11
N TYR A 103 -12.00 1.11 -5.59
CA TYR A 103 -10.92 0.61 -4.75
C TYR A 103 -9.56 0.68 -5.45
N LEU A 104 -9.45 0.12 -6.65
CA LEU A 104 -8.21 0.10 -7.43
C LEU A 104 -7.73 1.53 -7.74
N HIS A 105 -8.65 2.44 -8.07
CA HIS A 105 -8.32 3.85 -8.33
C HIS A 105 -7.69 4.52 -7.10
N VAL A 106 -8.24 4.31 -5.90
CA VAL A 106 -7.73 4.92 -4.67
C VAL A 106 -6.40 4.29 -4.25
N LYS A 107 -6.29 2.95 -4.34
CA LYS A 107 -5.02 2.25 -4.03
C LYS A 107 -3.90 2.68 -4.97
N LYS A 108 -4.21 2.76 -6.28
CA LYS A 108 -3.23 3.25 -7.25
C LYS A 108 -2.72 4.64 -6.90
N ALA A 109 -3.60 5.55 -6.53
CA ALA A 109 -3.20 6.90 -6.15
C ALA A 109 -2.30 6.93 -4.91
N ALA A 110 -2.55 6.05 -3.94
CA ALA A 110 -1.71 5.92 -2.76
C ALA A 110 -0.29 5.43 -3.11
N GLU A 111 -0.20 4.33 -3.86
CA GLU A 111 1.09 3.73 -4.23
C GLU A 111 1.89 4.65 -5.17
N ASP A 112 1.25 5.26 -6.17
CA ASP A 112 1.88 6.26 -7.04
C ASP A 112 2.46 7.43 -6.23
N ALA A 113 1.72 7.91 -5.22
CA ALA A 113 2.20 8.99 -4.36
C ALA A 113 3.39 8.57 -3.49
N PHE A 114 3.40 7.33 -2.99
CA PHE A 114 4.53 6.80 -2.22
C PHE A 114 5.79 6.72 -3.07
N MET A 115 5.71 6.09 -4.22
CA MET A 115 6.85 5.94 -5.12
C MET A 115 7.38 7.28 -5.61
N LYS A 116 6.52 8.16 -6.08
CA LYS A 116 6.87 9.52 -6.54
C LYS A 116 7.63 10.33 -5.48
N ASN A 117 7.32 10.11 -4.20
CA ASN A 117 7.89 10.86 -3.08
C ASN A 117 9.02 10.10 -2.35
N GLY A 118 9.58 9.06 -2.96
CA GLY A 118 10.71 8.30 -2.41
C GLY A 118 10.38 7.52 -1.14
N GLY A 119 9.15 7.06 -1.05
CA GLY A 119 8.72 6.05 -0.10
C GLY A 119 9.06 4.64 -0.60
N THR A 120 9.00 3.65 0.28
CA THR A 120 9.00 2.24 -0.11
C THR A 120 7.61 1.81 -0.52
N LEU A 121 7.53 0.82 -1.39
CA LEU A 121 6.26 0.24 -1.82
C LEU A 121 5.43 -0.34 -0.67
N SER A 122 6.09 -0.95 0.28
CA SER A 122 5.48 -1.51 1.49
C SER A 122 6.53 -1.61 2.59
N HIS A 123 6.10 -1.50 3.84
CA HIS A 123 6.99 -1.66 4.99
C HIS A 123 6.86 -3.07 5.59
N HIS A 124 5.64 -3.56 5.85
CA HIS A 124 5.40 -4.91 6.40
C HIS A 124 4.13 -5.60 5.87
N HIS A 125 3.40 -4.97 4.95
CA HIS A 125 2.20 -5.56 4.34
C HIS A 125 2.50 -6.57 3.24
N ALA A 126 3.75 -6.72 2.83
CA ALA A 126 4.22 -7.53 1.71
C ALA A 126 3.74 -7.02 0.33
N VAL A 127 4.25 -7.62 -0.73
CA VAL A 127 3.89 -7.23 -2.10
C VAL A 127 2.50 -7.74 -2.48
N GLY A 128 2.25 -9.03 -2.28
CA GLY A 128 0.97 -9.64 -2.66
C GLY A 128 0.69 -9.48 -4.15
N THR A 129 -0.57 -9.19 -4.49
CA THR A 129 -1.02 -8.74 -5.81
C THR A 129 -1.22 -7.24 -5.87
N GLU A 130 -1.49 -6.61 -4.74
CA GLU A 130 -1.80 -5.19 -4.63
C GLU A 130 -0.65 -4.27 -5.05
N HIS A 131 0.58 -4.66 -4.76
CA HIS A 131 1.76 -3.82 -4.96
C HIS A 131 2.59 -4.24 -6.19
N LEU A 132 2.18 -5.27 -6.92
CA LEU A 132 2.91 -5.79 -8.08
C LEU A 132 3.30 -4.72 -9.12
N PRO A 133 2.44 -3.75 -9.46
CA PRO A 133 2.75 -2.76 -10.48
C PRO A 133 4.01 -1.93 -10.19
N TRP A 134 4.33 -1.72 -8.93
CA TRP A 134 5.42 -0.84 -8.49
C TRP A 134 6.68 -1.57 -8.03
N VAL A 135 6.68 -2.91 -8.02
CA VAL A 135 7.82 -3.71 -7.51
C VAL A 135 9.11 -3.40 -8.23
N GLU A 136 9.07 -3.26 -9.56
CA GLU A 136 10.28 -2.96 -10.34
C GLU A 136 10.85 -1.58 -9.99
N GLU A 137 9.99 -0.59 -9.74
CA GLU A 137 10.42 0.75 -9.31
C GLU A 137 11.05 0.70 -7.91
N ASP A 138 10.45 -0.05 -6.98
CA ASP A 138 10.92 -0.16 -5.58
C ASP A 138 12.28 -0.88 -5.47
N ILE A 139 12.43 -2.05 -6.10
CA ILE A 139 13.64 -2.89 -5.95
C ILE A 139 14.62 -2.80 -7.11
N SER A 140 14.34 -2.01 -8.12
CA SER A 140 15.05 -1.86 -9.40
C SER A 140 14.89 -3.04 -10.36
N PRO A 141 15.11 -2.84 -11.68
CA PRO A 141 15.10 -3.94 -12.66
C PRO A 141 16.10 -5.04 -12.34
N THR A 142 17.27 -4.68 -11.76
CA THR A 142 18.28 -5.67 -11.36
C THR A 142 17.80 -6.49 -10.15
N GLY A 143 17.16 -5.85 -9.18
CA GLY A 143 16.56 -6.53 -8.03
C GLY A 143 15.48 -7.50 -8.47
N LEU A 144 14.60 -7.08 -9.36
CA LEU A 144 13.54 -7.94 -9.90
C LEU A 144 14.10 -9.15 -10.64
N LYS A 145 15.13 -8.97 -11.48
CA LYS A 145 15.84 -10.09 -12.15
C LYS A 145 16.47 -11.06 -11.16
N ALA A 146 17.04 -10.58 -10.05
CA ALA A 146 17.57 -11.44 -9.00
C ALA A 146 16.49 -12.28 -8.32
N VAL A 147 15.33 -11.66 -8.00
CA VAL A 147 14.17 -12.37 -7.45
C VAL A 147 13.63 -13.41 -8.44
N GLN A 148 13.53 -13.07 -9.73
CA GLN A 148 13.12 -14.00 -10.78
C GLN A 148 14.08 -15.21 -10.88
N ALA A 149 15.39 -14.96 -10.88
CA ALA A 149 16.36 -16.05 -10.95
C ALA A 149 16.30 -17.01 -9.75
N ILE A 150 16.03 -16.48 -8.55
CA ILE A 150 15.78 -17.30 -7.35
C ILE A 150 14.49 -18.12 -7.54
N LYS A 151 13.43 -17.49 -8.01
CA LYS A 151 12.15 -18.16 -8.27
C LYS A 151 12.31 -19.30 -9.26
N ASP A 152 12.95 -19.06 -10.40
CA ASP A 152 13.16 -20.06 -11.46
C ASP A 152 14.00 -21.24 -10.97
N GLY A 153 15.01 -20.95 -10.15
CA GLY A 153 15.90 -21.98 -9.60
C GLY A 153 15.25 -22.89 -8.54
N LEU A 154 14.34 -22.33 -7.74
CA LEU A 154 13.68 -23.05 -6.64
C LEU A 154 12.32 -23.62 -7.02
N ASP A 155 11.63 -23.02 -7.96
CA ASP A 155 10.29 -23.36 -8.41
C ASP A 155 10.18 -23.40 -9.94
N PRO A 156 10.92 -24.31 -10.59
CA PRO A 156 10.98 -24.37 -12.05
C PRO A 156 9.63 -24.71 -12.73
N HIS A 157 8.68 -25.18 -11.95
CA HIS A 157 7.32 -25.50 -12.43
C HIS A 157 6.29 -24.38 -12.13
N GLY A 158 6.69 -23.29 -11.45
CA GLY A 158 5.83 -22.16 -11.15
C GLY A 158 4.62 -22.43 -10.28
N ILE A 159 4.70 -23.45 -9.42
CA ILE A 159 3.59 -23.90 -8.56
C ILE A 159 3.54 -23.22 -7.20
N MET A 160 4.64 -22.58 -6.78
CA MET A 160 4.75 -21.92 -5.48
C MET A 160 4.32 -20.46 -5.61
N ASN A 161 3.19 -20.13 -4.97
CA ASN A 161 2.66 -18.77 -4.87
C ASN A 161 2.65 -18.02 -6.23
N PRO A 162 1.97 -18.55 -7.25
CA PRO A 162 1.98 -18.00 -8.60
C PRO A 162 1.36 -16.60 -8.62
N GLY A 163 1.89 -15.72 -9.50
CA GLY A 163 1.39 -14.35 -9.69
C GLY A 163 1.62 -13.42 -8.50
N LYS A 164 2.62 -13.70 -7.66
CA LYS A 164 3.02 -12.85 -6.54
C LYS A 164 4.46 -12.41 -6.69
N ILE A 165 4.79 -11.21 -6.21
CA ILE A 165 6.12 -10.58 -6.19
C ILE A 165 6.64 -10.22 -7.59
N ILE A 166 6.49 -11.10 -8.56
CA ILE A 166 6.95 -10.90 -9.94
C ILE A 166 5.74 -10.50 -10.79
N PRO A 167 5.72 -9.27 -11.35
CA PRO A 167 4.61 -8.79 -12.14
C PRO A 167 4.41 -9.64 -13.40
N ALA A 168 3.17 -10.04 -13.66
CA ALA A 168 2.76 -10.60 -14.94
C ALA A 168 1.88 -9.56 -15.67
N VAL A 169 1.94 -9.56 -17.01
CA VAL A 169 1.19 -8.60 -17.84
C VAL A 169 -0.31 -8.63 -17.54
N GLU A 170 -0.86 -9.83 -17.33
CA GLU A 170 -2.28 -10.02 -17.01
C GLU A 170 -2.67 -9.33 -15.71
N THR A 171 -1.82 -9.45 -14.68
CA THR A 171 -2.05 -8.82 -13.37
C THR A 171 -1.99 -7.29 -13.47
N LEU A 172 -1.07 -6.76 -14.26
CA LEU A 172 -0.95 -5.32 -14.47
C LEU A 172 -2.18 -4.74 -15.19
N LYS A 173 -2.75 -5.49 -16.15
CA LYS A 173 -4.00 -5.09 -16.82
C LYS A 173 -5.19 -5.02 -15.88
N GLU A 174 -5.27 -5.86 -14.85
CA GLU A 174 -6.31 -5.80 -13.82
C GLU A 174 -6.28 -4.47 -13.05
N TRP A 175 -5.11 -3.85 -12.95
CA TRP A 175 -4.91 -2.54 -12.32
C TRP A 175 -5.12 -1.36 -13.28
N GLY A 176 -5.56 -1.62 -14.52
CA GLY A 176 -5.73 -0.60 -15.54
C GLY A 176 -4.40 -0.01 -16.04
N LEU A 177 -3.31 -0.74 -15.85
CA LEU A 177 -1.98 -0.40 -16.37
C LEU A 177 -1.84 -1.07 -17.74
N GLY A 178 -1.67 -0.26 -18.79
CA GLY A 178 -1.46 -0.73 -20.14
C GLY A 178 -0.04 -1.21 -20.38
N GLU A 179 0.21 -1.79 -21.58
CA GLU A 179 1.56 -2.17 -22.02
C GLU A 179 2.51 -0.96 -22.10
N ASP A 180 1.97 0.25 -22.26
CA ASP A 180 2.72 1.50 -22.33
C ASP A 180 3.21 2.01 -20.96
N ASP A 181 2.59 1.54 -19.85
CA ASP A 181 3.00 1.87 -18.49
C ASP A 181 4.10 0.93 -17.96
N ILE A 182 4.31 -0.17 -18.63
CA ILE A 182 5.41 -1.10 -18.35
C ILE A 182 6.60 -0.62 -19.19
N GLN A 183 7.55 0.05 -18.58
CA GLN A 183 8.85 0.24 -19.23
C GLN A 183 9.43 -1.16 -19.47
N THR A 184 9.22 -1.67 -20.67
CA THR A 184 9.89 -2.89 -21.13
C THR A 184 11.38 -2.64 -21.06
N THR A 185 12.01 -3.12 -20.00
CA THR A 185 13.46 -3.29 -20.00
C THR A 185 13.74 -4.26 -21.14
N GLY A 186 14.18 -3.68 -22.25
CA GLY A 186 14.43 -4.40 -23.48
C GLY A 186 15.25 -5.65 -23.24
N THR A 187 14.67 -6.77 -23.54
CA THR A 187 15.37 -7.97 -23.97
C THR A 187 15.70 -7.78 -25.43
N ASP A 188 16.70 -6.95 -25.72
CA ASP A 188 17.41 -6.97 -27.00
C ASP A 188 18.90 -6.95 -26.71
N GLN A 189 19.47 -8.09 -26.82
CA GLN A 189 20.80 -8.59 -27.14
C GLN A 189 21.32 -9.64 -26.17
#